data_fa924b9a4b0a0e7a3954f71441408b90
#
_entry.id   fa924b9a4b0a0e7a3954f71441408b90
#
_cell.length_a   1.000
_cell.length_b   1.000
_cell.length_c   1.000
_cell.angle_alpha   90.00
_cell.angle_beta   90.00
_cell.angle_gamma   90.00
#
_symmetry.space_group_name_H-M   'P 1'
#
loop_
_entity.id
_entity.type
_entity.pdbx_description
1 polymer ?
#
loop_
_entity_poly.entity_id
_entity_poly.type
_entity_poly.pdbx_seq_one_letter_code
_entity_poly.pdbx_strand_id
1 'polypeptide(L)'
;MDSGVGQSKMQIRVGFYDIEGTIGKGNFAVVKLARHRITKTEVAIKIIDKTQLDPTNLEKVYREVEIMKQLEHPHIVKLYQVMETKNMIYMVCEYASKGEIFDYIARYGRMGEPRARATFAQILSAVEYCHATGVAHRDLKAENLLLDSQMNVKIADFGFSNRFSPGERLSTWCGSPPYAAPEVFRGKHYAGPEIDVWSLGVVLYVLVCGALPFDGSTLQSLRDRVLSGRFRIPYFMSTDCESLIRKMLVLEPAKRYTIPQIKRHRWMAGSADTICSMIITRPSSAIQEPNEQILRLMHSLGIDITRTRESLRKSSYDHHAAIYFLLLERLKQHRVSSTANNTCWPSVPRTKEDKFKSSDSLVER
;
A
#
# COMPACT_ATOMS: atom_id res chain seq x y z
N MET A 1 -31.84 43.12 -7.44
CA MET A 1 -30.85 43.02 -6.36
C MET A 1 -31.02 41.66 -5.75
N ASP A 2 -30.31 40.70 -6.28
CA ASP A 2 -30.39 39.31 -5.82
C ASP A 2 -29.09 38.99 -5.08
N SER A 3 -29.20 39.01 -3.77
CA SER A 3 -28.08 38.75 -2.87
C SER A 3 -27.89 37.23 -2.73
N GLY A 4 -27.03 36.68 -3.57
CA GLY A 4 -26.55 35.30 -3.46
C GLY A 4 -25.84 35.07 -2.13
N VAL A 5 -26.56 34.57 -1.14
CA VAL A 5 -26.01 34.06 0.11
C VAL A 5 -25.21 32.81 -0.21
N GLY A 6 -23.88 32.96 -0.29
CA GLY A 6 -22.97 31.87 -0.40
C GLY A 6 -23.13 30.95 0.81
N GLN A 7 -23.71 29.77 0.62
CA GLN A 7 -23.71 28.70 1.61
C GLN A 7 -22.25 28.32 1.89
N SER A 8 -21.69 28.77 3.01
CA SER A 8 -20.44 28.28 3.54
C SER A 8 -20.63 26.78 3.83
N LYS A 9 -20.06 25.89 3.00
CA LYS A 9 -20.00 24.46 3.29
C LYS A 9 -19.40 24.29 4.68
N MET A 10 -20.21 23.80 5.62
CA MET A 10 -19.77 23.52 6.98
C MET A 10 -18.59 22.51 6.90
N GLN A 11 -17.39 22.96 7.21
CA GLN A 11 -16.18 22.15 7.11
C GLN A 11 -16.21 21.10 8.20
N ILE A 12 -16.35 19.83 7.81
CA ILE A 12 -16.37 18.71 8.75
C ILE A 12 -14.96 18.52 9.31
N ARG A 13 -14.84 18.36 10.62
CA ARG A 13 -13.58 18.20 11.34
C ARG A 13 -13.52 16.92 12.14
N VAL A 14 -12.33 16.34 12.17
CA VAL A 14 -11.99 15.19 13.04
C VAL A 14 -10.70 15.58 13.77
N GLY A 15 -10.77 15.87 15.07
CA GLY A 15 -9.64 16.38 15.84
C GLY A 15 -8.98 17.60 15.19
N PHE A 16 -7.70 17.51 14.90
CA PHE A 16 -6.91 18.55 14.23
C PHE A 16 -6.94 18.48 12.69
N TYR A 17 -7.87 17.73 12.09
CA TYR A 17 -7.94 17.50 10.66
C TYR A 17 -9.21 18.07 10.05
N ASP A 18 -9.06 18.88 9.03
CA ASP A 18 -10.14 19.38 8.19
C ASP A 18 -10.37 18.36 7.07
N ILE A 19 -11.59 17.81 6.97
CA ILE A 19 -11.96 16.81 5.97
C ILE A 19 -12.22 17.51 4.63
N GLU A 20 -11.56 17.05 3.57
CA GLU A 20 -11.69 17.61 2.21
C GLU A 20 -12.59 16.77 1.31
N GLY A 21 -12.53 15.44 1.40
CA GLY A 21 -13.32 14.57 0.53
C GLY A 21 -13.25 13.09 0.89
N THR A 22 -14.05 12.29 0.20
CA THR A 22 -13.98 10.82 0.28
C THR A 22 -13.09 10.30 -0.83
N ILE A 23 -12.10 9.47 -0.48
CA ILE A 23 -11.15 8.87 -1.42
C ILE A 23 -11.27 7.35 -1.50
N GLY A 24 -12.03 6.74 -0.58
CA GLY A 24 -12.30 5.30 -0.60
C GLY A 24 -13.51 4.95 0.24
N LYS A 25 -14.19 3.87 -0.11
CA LYS A 25 -15.31 3.30 0.65
C LYS A 25 -15.15 1.78 0.70
N GLY A 26 -15.15 1.23 1.90
CA GLY A 26 -15.26 -0.21 2.16
C GLY A 26 -16.58 -0.55 2.86
N ASN A 27 -16.79 -1.82 3.16
CA ASN A 27 -18.04 -2.29 3.78
C ASN A 27 -18.33 -1.63 5.14
N PHE A 28 -17.30 -1.44 5.98
CA PHE A 28 -17.43 -0.91 7.34
C PHE A 28 -16.53 0.29 7.60
N ALA A 29 -15.87 0.79 6.57
CA ALA A 29 -14.91 1.87 6.66
C ALA A 29 -15.05 2.86 5.51
N VAL A 30 -14.82 4.14 5.79
CA VAL A 30 -14.71 5.18 4.77
C VAL A 30 -13.35 5.84 4.90
N VAL A 31 -12.64 6.01 3.78
CA VAL A 31 -11.36 6.72 3.75
C VAL A 31 -11.60 8.14 3.25
N LYS A 32 -11.17 9.10 4.05
CA LYS A 32 -11.29 10.54 3.76
C LYS A 32 -9.91 11.15 3.52
N LEU A 33 -9.82 11.99 2.50
CA LEU A 33 -8.73 12.96 2.40
C LEU A 33 -8.96 14.06 3.43
N ALA A 34 -7.93 14.40 4.19
CA ALA A 34 -7.98 15.45 5.18
C ALA A 34 -6.66 16.23 5.22
N ARG A 35 -6.72 17.48 5.72
CA ARG A 35 -5.56 18.34 5.90
C ARG A 35 -5.34 18.65 7.38
N HIS A 36 -4.14 18.34 7.86
CA HIS A 36 -3.78 18.64 9.25
C HIS A 36 -3.64 20.15 9.46
N ARG A 37 -4.36 20.72 10.43
CA ARG A 37 -4.51 22.17 10.61
C ARG A 37 -3.20 22.91 10.92
N ILE A 38 -2.31 22.29 11.68
CA ILE A 38 -1.03 22.90 12.09
C ILE A 38 0.02 22.71 10.99
N THR A 39 0.28 21.47 10.59
CA THR A 39 1.35 21.14 9.64
C THR A 39 0.96 21.39 8.18
N LYS A 40 -0.34 21.60 7.88
CA LYS A 40 -0.91 21.72 6.53
C LYS A 40 -0.65 20.51 5.61
N THR A 41 -0.25 19.39 6.18
CA THR A 41 0.01 18.14 5.45
C THR A 41 -1.30 17.42 5.15
N GLU A 42 -1.41 16.89 3.95
CA GLU A 42 -2.51 15.99 3.55
C GLU A 42 -2.29 14.60 4.14
N VAL A 43 -3.38 14.00 4.61
CA VAL A 43 -3.42 12.67 5.20
C VAL A 43 -4.65 11.91 4.73
N ALA A 44 -4.59 10.59 4.78
CA ALA A 44 -5.76 9.72 4.60
C ALA A 44 -6.27 9.29 5.98
N ILE A 45 -7.57 9.48 6.23
CA ILE A 45 -8.20 9.05 7.49
C ILE A 45 -9.16 7.92 7.19
N LYS A 46 -8.83 6.69 7.63
CA LYS A 46 -9.73 5.53 7.62
C LYS A 46 -10.64 5.63 8.84
N ILE A 47 -11.92 5.82 8.61
CA ILE A 47 -12.97 5.98 9.61
C ILE A 47 -13.78 4.70 9.67
N ILE A 48 -13.82 4.05 10.82
CA ILE A 48 -14.44 2.75 11.03
C ILE A 48 -15.55 2.90 12.06
N ASP A 49 -16.77 2.48 11.71
CA ASP A 49 -17.92 2.47 12.60
C ASP A 49 -17.97 1.14 13.36
N LYS A 50 -17.66 1.16 14.67
CA LYS A 50 -17.67 -0.01 15.54
C LYS A 50 -19.07 -0.60 15.72
N THR A 51 -20.10 0.21 15.57
CA THR A 51 -21.49 -0.24 15.77
C THR A 51 -21.98 -1.17 14.65
N GLN A 52 -21.29 -1.14 13.50
CA GLN A 52 -21.59 -1.99 12.34
C GLN A 52 -20.76 -3.29 12.33
N LEU A 53 -19.89 -3.49 13.33
CA LEU A 53 -18.97 -4.62 13.38
C LEU A 53 -19.42 -5.65 14.42
N ASP A 54 -19.38 -6.91 14.03
CA ASP A 54 -19.41 -8.01 14.99
C ASP A 54 -18.07 -8.10 15.78
N PRO A 55 -18.03 -8.81 16.92
CA PRO A 55 -16.82 -8.93 17.74
C PRO A 55 -15.60 -9.43 16.95
N THR A 56 -15.79 -10.37 16.04
CA THR A 56 -14.70 -10.97 15.25
C THR A 56 -14.08 -9.96 14.28
N ASN A 57 -14.91 -9.15 13.61
CA ASN A 57 -14.44 -8.10 12.73
C ASN A 57 -13.82 -6.94 13.50
N LEU A 58 -14.33 -6.63 14.70
CA LEU A 58 -13.72 -5.63 15.58
C LEU A 58 -12.31 -6.05 16.02
N GLU A 59 -12.10 -7.31 16.38
CA GLU A 59 -10.76 -7.86 16.68
C GLU A 59 -9.78 -7.73 15.51
N LYS A 60 -10.25 -7.92 14.26
CA LYS A 60 -9.43 -7.71 13.07
C LYS A 60 -8.99 -6.25 12.93
N VAL A 61 -9.88 -5.30 13.21
CA VAL A 61 -9.54 -3.87 13.19
C VAL A 61 -8.48 -3.53 14.22
N TYR A 62 -8.62 -3.99 15.45
CA TYR A 62 -7.60 -3.76 16.48
C TYR A 62 -6.26 -4.42 16.10
N ARG A 63 -6.30 -5.61 15.51
CA ARG A 63 -5.10 -6.29 15.01
C ARG A 63 -4.42 -5.49 13.88
N GLU A 64 -5.19 -4.95 12.92
CA GLU A 64 -4.70 -4.07 11.87
C GLU A 64 -3.96 -2.87 12.48
N VAL A 65 -4.57 -2.20 13.46
CA VAL A 65 -3.95 -1.07 14.17
C VAL A 65 -2.62 -1.48 14.82
N GLU A 66 -2.61 -2.59 15.57
CA GLU A 66 -1.39 -3.06 16.26
C GLU A 66 -0.28 -3.50 15.30
N ILE A 67 -0.63 -4.07 14.16
CA ILE A 67 0.33 -4.40 13.09
C ILE A 67 0.89 -3.11 12.49
N MET A 68 0.05 -2.17 12.09
CA MET A 68 0.48 -0.91 11.48
C MET A 68 1.35 -0.06 12.40
N LYS A 69 1.13 -0.11 13.72
CA LYS A 69 2.01 0.57 14.71
C LYS A 69 3.45 0.05 14.71
N GLN A 70 3.68 -1.20 14.28
CA GLN A 70 5.00 -1.83 14.30
C GLN A 70 5.73 -1.71 12.97
N LEU A 71 5.01 -1.42 11.87
CA LEU A 71 5.57 -1.38 10.54
C LEU A 71 6.05 0.04 10.19
N GLU A 72 7.36 0.18 10.01
CA GLU A 72 8.00 1.41 9.52
C GLU A 72 8.91 1.10 8.34
N HIS A 73 8.42 1.35 7.13
CA HIS A 73 9.15 1.07 5.89
C HIS A 73 8.77 2.09 4.80
N PRO A 74 9.70 2.54 3.93
CA PRO A 74 9.44 3.57 2.91
C PRO A 74 8.34 3.18 1.91
N HIS A 75 8.07 1.89 1.72
CA HIS A 75 7.06 1.37 0.79
C HIS A 75 5.85 0.73 1.51
N ILE A 76 5.61 1.10 2.75
CA ILE A 76 4.38 0.79 3.50
C ILE A 76 3.73 2.10 3.92
N VAL A 77 2.41 2.20 3.81
CA VAL A 77 1.65 3.36 4.28
C VAL A 77 1.88 3.56 5.78
N LYS A 78 2.40 4.71 6.17
CA LYS A 78 2.71 5.03 7.56
C LYS A 78 1.45 5.39 8.34
N LEU A 79 1.33 4.86 9.55
CA LEU A 79 0.32 5.26 10.53
C LEU A 79 0.88 6.44 11.37
N TYR A 80 0.14 7.54 11.43
CA TYR A 80 0.55 8.72 12.22
C TYR A 80 -0.20 8.83 13.54
N GLN A 81 -1.50 8.55 13.54
CA GLN A 81 -2.35 8.71 14.71
C GLN A 81 -3.50 7.70 14.72
N VAL A 82 -3.90 7.29 15.91
CA VAL A 82 -5.14 6.54 16.13
C VAL A 82 -5.98 7.33 17.13
N MET A 83 -7.22 7.58 16.76
CA MET A 83 -8.22 8.20 17.65
C MET A 83 -9.39 7.23 17.80
N GLU A 84 -9.86 7.06 19.01
CA GLU A 84 -10.97 6.17 19.30
C GLU A 84 -12.04 6.90 20.13
N THR A 85 -13.28 6.69 19.76
CA THR A 85 -14.46 7.09 20.53
C THR A 85 -15.28 5.87 20.91
N LYS A 86 -16.40 6.04 21.61
CA LYS A 86 -17.31 4.94 21.94
C LYS A 86 -17.72 4.16 20.69
N ASN A 87 -18.00 4.83 19.58
CA ASN A 87 -18.59 4.24 18.37
C ASN A 87 -17.64 4.17 17.18
N MET A 88 -16.54 4.93 17.16
CA MET A 88 -15.71 5.11 15.96
C MET A 88 -14.24 4.88 16.26
N ILE A 89 -13.50 4.34 15.27
CA ILE A 89 -12.04 4.32 15.23
C ILE A 89 -11.59 5.16 14.02
N TYR A 90 -10.61 6.03 14.21
CA TYR A 90 -10.00 6.86 13.17
C TYR A 90 -8.53 6.52 13.08
N MET A 91 -8.10 6.01 11.94
CA MET A 91 -6.68 5.75 11.65
C MET A 91 -6.18 6.83 10.69
N VAL A 92 -5.28 7.68 11.16
CA VAL A 92 -4.66 8.74 10.34
C VAL A 92 -3.39 8.19 9.73
N CYS A 93 -3.36 8.12 8.42
CA CYS A 93 -2.29 7.49 7.65
C CYS A 93 -1.69 8.45 6.61
N GLU A 94 -0.56 8.06 6.09
CA GLU A 94 0.08 8.68 4.93
C GLU A 94 -0.88 8.69 3.73
N TYR A 95 -0.91 9.81 3.01
CA TYR A 95 -1.70 9.95 1.79
C TYR A 95 -0.85 9.70 0.55
N ALA A 96 -1.21 8.68 -0.22
CA ALA A 96 -0.61 8.34 -1.50
C ALA A 96 -1.40 9.01 -2.64
N SER A 97 -0.90 10.16 -3.12
CA SER A 97 -1.68 11.09 -3.95
C SER A 97 -1.90 10.65 -5.41
N LYS A 98 -1.25 9.58 -5.87
CA LYS A 98 -1.41 9.06 -7.24
C LYS A 98 -2.36 7.87 -7.33
N GLY A 99 -3.00 7.49 -6.21
CA GLY A 99 -4.02 6.44 -6.16
C GLY A 99 -3.45 5.03 -6.33
N GLU A 100 -4.25 4.11 -6.77
CA GLU A 100 -3.96 2.68 -6.86
C GLU A 100 -3.13 2.33 -8.12
N ILE A 101 -2.23 1.35 -8.00
CA ILE A 101 -1.54 0.78 -9.18
C ILE A 101 -2.55 0.18 -10.16
N PHE A 102 -3.65 -0.38 -9.65
CA PHE A 102 -4.74 -0.90 -10.47
C PHE A 102 -5.28 0.17 -11.44
N ASP A 103 -5.64 1.35 -10.94
CA ASP A 103 -6.13 2.47 -11.74
C ASP A 103 -5.08 2.98 -12.71
N TYR A 104 -3.81 3.00 -12.26
CA TYR A 104 -2.71 3.36 -13.13
C TYR A 104 -2.62 2.43 -14.35
N ILE A 105 -2.69 1.11 -14.13
CA ILE A 105 -2.64 0.11 -15.20
C ILE A 105 -3.89 0.19 -16.08
N ALA A 106 -5.08 0.40 -15.51
CA ALA A 106 -6.32 0.57 -16.26
C ALA A 106 -6.25 1.78 -17.21
N ARG A 107 -5.61 2.87 -16.77
CA ARG A 107 -5.53 4.13 -17.53
C ARG A 107 -4.41 4.15 -18.57
N TYR A 108 -3.24 3.63 -18.23
CA TYR A 108 -2.01 3.76 -19.04
C TYR A 108 -1.55 2.44 -19.68
N GLY A 109 -2.26 1.36 -19.39
CA GLY A 109 -1.88 0.02 -19.81
C GLY A 109 -0.77 -0.60 -18.97
N ARG A 110 -0.31 -1.77 -19.41
CA ARG A 110 0.74 -2.54 -18.74
C ARG A 110 2.06 -1.74 -18.64
N MET A 111 2.86 -2.07 -17.64
CA MET A 111 4.19 -1.51 -17.51
C MET A 111 5.20 -2.25 -18.41
N GLY A 112 6.15 -1.53 -19.00
CA GLY A 112 7.34 -2.17 -19.58
C GLY A 112 8.18 -2.82 -18.47
N GLU A 113 8.87 -3.91 -18.81
CA GLU A 113 9.62 -4.70 -17.81
C GLU A 113 10.61 -3.90 -16.96
N PRO A 114 11.37 -2.91 -17.48
CA PRO A 114 12.27 -2.11 -16.64
C PRO A 114 11.53 -1.37 -15.52
N ARG A 115 10.36 -0.76 -15.84
CA ARG A 115 9.54 -0.07 -14.84
C ARG A 115 8.87 -1.06 -13.90
N ALA A 116 8.32 -2.16 -14.42
CA ALA A 116 7.73 -3.22 -13.61
C ALA A 116 8.73 -3.79 -12.61
N ARG A 117 10.00 -3.97 -13.01
CA ARG A 117 11.10 -4.42 -12.16
C ARG A 117 11.38 -3.46 -11.01
N ALA A 118 11.51 -2.16 -11.30
CA ALA A 118 11.73 -1.12 -10.29
C ALA A 118 10.55 -1.05 -9.30
N THR A 119 9.32 -1.08 -9.81
CA THR A 119 8.09 -1.11 -9.01
C THR A 119 8.02 -2.37 -8.14
N PHE A 120 8.29 -3.53 -8.74
CA PHE A 120 8.26 -4.82 -8.05
C PHE A 120 9.36 -4.94 -6.98
N ALA A 121 10.53 -4.34 -7.19
CA ALA A 121 11.61 -4.28 -6.20
C ALA A 121 11.18 -3.54 -4.92
N GLN A 122 10.40 -2.45 -5.06
CA GLN A 122 9.84 -1.71 -3.93
C GLN A 122 8.83 -2.55 -3.15
N ILE A 123 7.91 -3.23 -3.86
CA ILE A 123 6.92 -4.14 -3.26
C ILE A 123 7.63 -5.27 -2.51
N LEU A 124 8.62 -5.89 -3.16
CA LEU A 124 9.37 -7.02 -2.60
C LEU A 124 10.13 -6.62 -1.32
N SER A 125 10.72 -5.41 -1.29
CA SER A 125 11.38 -4.86 -0.10
C SER A 125 10.42 -4.70 1.07
N ALA A 126 9.22 -4.18 0.82
CA ALA A 126 8.20 -4.01 1.85
C ALA A 126 7.68 -5.35 2.39
N VAL A 127 7.42 -6.33 1.51
CA VAL A 127 6.96 -7.67 1.93
C VAL A 127 8.06 -8.42 2.68
N GLU A 128 9.33 -8.32 2.25
CA GLU A 128 10.46 -8.87 2.99
C GLU A 128 10.54 -8.30 4.41
N TYR A 129 10.34 -6.99 4.55
CA TYR A 129 10.31 -6.32 5.85
C TYR A 129 9.14 -6.83 6.72
N CYS A 130 7.93 -6.96 6.16
CA CYS A 130 6.79 -7.54 6.87
C CYS A 130 7.12 -8.97 7.38
N HIS A 131 7.67 -9.82 6.52
CA HIS A 131 8.02 -11.19 6.89
C HIS A 131 9.13 -11.24 7.95
N ALA A 132 10.12 -10.34 7.87
CA ALA A 132 11.18 -10.22 8.87
C ALA A 132 10.68 -9.77 10.25
N THR A 133 9.54 -9.05 10.29
CA THR A 133 8.86 -8.64 11.54
C THR A 133 7.77 -9.63 11.98
N GLY A 134 7.67 -10.79 11.33
CA GLY A 134 6.71 -11.83 11.66
C GLY A 134 5.27 -11.52 11.21
N VAL A 135 5.09 -10.68 10.20
CA VAL A 135 3.78 -10.30 9.66
C VAL A 135 3.61 -10.82 8.23
N ALA A 136 2.54 -11.57 7.96
CA ALA A 136 2.09 -11.91 6.62
C ALA A 136 0.93 -10.99 6.23
N HIS A 137 0.97 -10.43 5.01
CA HIS A 137 -0.04 -9.48 4.54
C HIS A 137 -1.37 -10.16 4.19
N ARG A 138 -1.32 -11.26 3.44
CA ARG A 138 -2.43 -12.15 3.07
C ARG A 138 -3.49 -11.57 2.11
N ASP A 139 -3.38 -10.29 1.72
CA ASP A 139 -4.25 -9.67 0.70
C ASP A 139 -3.45 -8.71 -0.21
N LEU A 140 -2.29 -9.18 -0.69
CA LEU A 140 -1.51 -8.43 -1.67
C LEU A 140 -2.23 -8.46 -3.02
N LYS A 141 -2.62 -7.28 -3.51
CA LYS A 141 -3.30 -7.07 -4.79
C LYS A 141 -3.01 -5.68 -5.32
N ALA A 142 -3.28 -5.43 -6.60
CA ALA A 142 -2.97 -4.16 -7.26
C ALA A 142 -3.73 -2.96 -6.65
N GLU A 143 -4.91 -3.20 -6.07
CA GLU A 143 -5.75 -2.22 -5.38
C GLU A 143 -5.15 -1.77 -4.04
N ASN A 144 -4.39 -2.64 -3.36
CA ASN A 144 -3.70 -2.34 -2.10
C ASN A 144 -2.28 -1.78 -2.30
N LEU A 145 -1.85 -1.60 -3.55
CA LEU A 145 -0.58 -0.99 -3.91
C LEU A 145 -0.83 0.45 -4.38
N LEU A 146 -0.61 1.40 -3.48
CA LEU A 146 -0.81 2.81 -3.77
C LEU A 146 0.48 3.45 -4.31
N LEU A 147 0.34 4.60 -4.97
CA LEU A 147 1.45 5.38 -5.51
C LEU A 147 1.49 6.76 -4.83
N ASP A 148 2.65 7.15 -4.34
CA ASP A 148 2.89 8.48 -3.80
C ASP A 148 3.09 9.53 -4.92
N SER A 149 3.33 10.79 -4.54
CA SER A 149 3.56 11.90 -5.48
C SER A 149 4.78 11.69 -6.39
N GLN A 150 5.73 10.85 -6.00
CA GLN A 150 6.95 10.52 -6.72
C GLN A 150 6.86 9.19 -7.46
N MET A 151 5.66 8.58 -7.50
CA MET A 151 5.40 7.28 -8.13
C MET A 151 6.09 6.10 -7.43
N ASN A 152 6.43 6.24 -6.14
CA ASN A 152 6.87 5.12 -5.32
C ASN A 152 5.66 4.35 -4.79
N VAL A 153 5.85 3.04 -4.63
CA VAL A 153 4.81 2.17 -4.07
C VAL A 153 4.69 2.34 -2.57
N LYS A 154 3.44 2.32 -2.10
CA LYS A 154 3.04 2.26 -0.70
C LYS A 154 2.05 1.12 -0.51
N ILE A 155 2.44 0.04 0.16
CA ILE A 155 1.53 -1.06 0.50
C ILE A 155 0.56 -0.56 1.57
N ALA A 156 -0.73 -0.79 1.36
CA ALA A 156 -1.83 -0.37 2.22
C ALA A 156 -2.73 -1.57 2.58
N ASP A 157 -3.64 -1.34 3.53
CA ASP A 157 -4.69 -2.26 3.95
C ASP A 157 -4.18 -3.58 4.56
N PHE A 158 -3.83 -3.52 5.83
CA PHE A 158 -3.40 -4.65 6.65
C PHE A 158 -4.57 -5.37 7.36
N GLY A 159 -5.82 -5.14 6.93
CA GLY A 159 -7.04 -5.69 7.55
C GLY A 159 -7.11 -7.23 7.54
N PHE A 160 -6.45 -7.88 6.60
CA PHE A 160 -6.31 -9.33 6.54
C PHE A 160 -4.97 -9.85 7.08
N SER A 161 -4.06 -8.96 7.48
CA SER A 161 -2.74 -9.36 7.97
C SER A 161 -2.82 -10.14 9.29
N ASN A 162 -1.84 -10.98 9.49
CA ASN A 162 -1.69 -11.69 10.75
C ASN A 162 -0.22 -11.92 11.09
N ARG A 163 0.05 -12.11 12.36
CA ARG A 163 1.35 -12.58 12.82
C ARG A 163 1.50 -14.05 12.50
N PHE A 164 2.69 -14.47 12.20
CA PHE A 164 3.06 -15.87 12.06
C PHE A 164 4.32 -16.16 12.85
N SER A 165 4.42 -17.36 13.37
CA SER A 165 5.59 -17.88 14.10
C SER A 165 6.07 -19.17 13.45
N PRO A 166 7.36 -19.49 13.53
CA PRO A 166 7.87 -20.77 13.04
C PRO A 166 7.12 -21.95 13.73
N GLY A 167 6.57 -22.84 12.92
CA GLY A 167 5.80 -24.01 13.39
C GLY A 167 4.31 -23.78 13.58
N GLU A 168 3.83 -22.55 13.65
CA GLU A 168 2.41 -22.25 13.65
C GLU A 168 1.84 -22.19 12.24
N ARG A 169 0.59 -22.65 12.09
CA ARG A 169 -0.11 -22.63 10.81
C ARG A 169 -1.40 -21.85 10.89
N LEU A 170 -1.60 -20.98 9.91
CA LEU A 170 -2.82 -20.22 9.74
C LEU A 170 -3.83 -21.06 8.95
N SER A 171 -5.13 -20.89 9.23
CA SER A 171 -6.22 -21.63 8.56
C SER A 171 -7.31 -20.73 8.02
N THR A 172 -7.25 -19.43 8.29
CA THR A 172 -8.30 -18.50 7.90
C THR A 172 -8.34 -18.33 6.38
N TRP A 173 -9.49 -18.59 5.78
CA TRP A 173 -9.75 -18.20 4.39
C TRP A 173 -9.87 -16.67 4.32
N CYS A 174 -8.98 -16.02 3.59
CA CYS A 174 -8.91 -14.56 3.50
C CYS A 174 -8.25 -14.13 2.19
N GLY A 175 -8.35 -12.85 1.91
CA GLY A 175 -7.78 -12.23 0.72
C GLY A 175 -8.74 -12.16 -0.46
N SER A 176 -8.28 -11.56 -1.54
CA SER A 176 -9.04 -11.34 -2.78
C SER A 176 -8.87 -12.55 -3.72
N PRO A 177 -9.97 -13.21 -4.16
CA PRO A 177 -9.91 -14.47 -4.86
C PRO A 177 -8.95 -14.54 -6.06
N PRO A 178 -8.83 -13.52 -6.95
CA PRO A 178 -7.90 -13.58 -8.09
C PRO A 178 -6.43 -13.66 -7.71
N TYR A 179 -6.09 -13.24 -6.48
CA TYR A 179 -4.72 -13.22 -5.95
C TYR A 179 -4.45 -14.33 -4.94
N ALA A 180 -5.50 -15.08 -4.56
CA ALA A 180 -5.41 -16.11 -3.52
C ALA A 180 -4.67 -17.36 -3.99
N ALA A 181 -3.83 -17.91 -3.11
CA ALA A 181 -3.04 -19.09 -3.37
C ALA A 181 -3.89 -20.38 -3.40
N PRO A 182 -3.47 -21.45 -4.13
CA PRO A 182 -4.20 -22.71 -4.23
C PRO A 182 -4.53 -23.37 -2.90
N GLU A 183 -3.64 -23.30 -1.91
CA GLU A 183 -3.85 -23.85 -0.58
C GLU A 183 -4.96 -23.14 0.19
N VAL A 184 -5.16 -21.82 -0.03
CA VAL A 184 -6.27 -21.05 0.54
C VAL A 184 -7.60 -21.57 -0.03
N PHE A 185 -7.69 -21.76 -1.35
CA PHE A 185 -8.88 -22.34 -1.98
C PHE A 185 -9.18 -23.77 -1.53
N ARG A 186 -8.15 -24.53 -1.14
CA ARG A 186 -8.31 -25.91 -0.63
C ARG A 186 -8.64 -25.95 0.87
N GLY A 187 -8.70 -24.82 1.56
CA GLY A 187 -8.88 -24.76 3.01
C GLY A 187 -7.76 -25.43 3.80
N LYS A 188 -6.55 -25.49 3.23
CA LYS A 188 -5.39 -26.08 3.89
C LYS A 188 -4.73 -25.09 4.83
N HIS A 189 -4.08 -25.61 5.87
CA HIS A 189 -3.22 -24.81 6.72
C HIS A 189 -1.97 -24.33 5.96
N TYR A 190 -1.53 -23.08 6.21
CA TYR A 190 -0.38 -22.44 5.57
C TYR A 190 0.44 -21.66 6.59
N ALA A 191 1.72 -21.41 6.31
CA ALA A 191 2.61 -20.69 7.24
C ALA A 191 2.49 -19.15 7.15
N GLY A 192 2.03 -18.62 6.02
CA GLY A 192 1.84 -17.18 5.81
C GLY A 192 2.70 -16.61 4.67
N PRO A 193 4.03 -16.59 4.77
CA PRO A 193 4.88 -16.03 3.73
C PRO A 193 4.68 -16.61 2.33
N GLU A 194 4.41 -17.91 2.22
CA GLU A 194 4.21 -18.59 0.92
C GLU A 194 2.96 -18.13 0.18
N ILE A 195 1.90 -17.71 0.87
CA ILE A 195 0.72 -17.15 0.20
C ILE A 195 0.99 -15.75 -0.34
N ASP A 196 1.77 -14.94 0.39
CA ASP A 196 2.21 -13.63 -0.10
C ASP A 196 3.10 -13.77 -1.34
N VAL A 197 3.97 -14.79 -1.40
CA VAL A 197 4.80 -15.07 -2.59
C VAL A 197 3.95 -15.43 -3.81
N TRP A 198 2.88 -16.21 -3.62
CA TRP A 198 1.92 -16.46 -4.71
C TRP A 198 1.28 -15.15 -5.19
N SER A 199 0.75 -14.34 -4.26
CA SER A 199 0.13 -13.06 -4.58
C SER A 199 1.11 -12.10 -5.26
N LEU A 200 2.40 -12.08 -4.85
CA LEU A 200 3.46 -11.34 -5.54
C LEU A 200 3.65 -11.81 -6.99
N GLY A 201 3.54 -13.11 -7.26
CA GLY A 201 3.57 -13.64 -8.61
C GLY A 201 2.41 -13.16 -9.47
N VAL A 202 1.20 -13.10 -8.91
CA VAL A 202 0.02 -12.53 -9.56
C VAL A 202 0.21 -11.03 -9.80
N VAL A 203 0.69 -10.29 -8.82
CA VAL A 203 0.98 -8.85 -8.94
C VAL A 203 2.00 -8.59 -10.05
N LEU A 204 3.12 -9.33 -10.09
CA LEU A 204 4.12 -9.16 -11.14
C LEU A 204 3.52 -9.41 -12.52
N TYR A 205 2.70 -10.45 -12.67
CA TYR A 205 2.00 -10.73 -13.91
C TYR A 205 1.08 -9.56 -14.31
N VAL A 206 0.31 -9.00 -13.36
CA VAL A 206 -0.55 -7.83 -13.61
C VAL A 206 0.26 -6.61 -14.05
N LEU A 207 1.39 -6.33 -13.41
CA LEU A 207 2.25 -5.20 -13.78
C LEU A 207 2.74 -5.31 -15.23
N VAL A 208 3.17 -6.50 -15.67
CA VAL A 208 3.78 -6.70 -17.00
C VAL A 208 2.76 -7.04 -18.09
N CYS A 209 1.58 -7.56 -17.74
CA CYS A 209 0.56 -7.98 -18.71
C CYS A 209 -0.65 -7.04 -18.77
N GLY A 210 -0.93 -6.29 -17.71
CA GLY A 210 -2.14 -5.48 -17.58
C GLY A 210 -3.41 -6.29 -17.36
N ALA A 211 -3.29 -7.57 -17.05
CA ALA A 211 -4.40 -8.50 -16.85
C ALA A 211 -4.03 -9.55 -15.79
N LEU A 212 -5.01 -10.21 -15.20
CA LEU A 212 -4.80 -11.30 -14.25
C LEU A 212 -4.32 -12.58 -14.95
N PRO A 213 -3.43 -13.39 -14.33
CA PRO A 213 -3.03 -14.69 -14.87
C PRO A 213 -4.15 -15.74 -14.78
N PHE A 214 -5.00 -15.59 -13.77
CA PHE A 214 -6.17 -16.45 -13.54
C PHE A 214 -7.41 -15.56 -13.45
N ASP A 215 -8.42 -15.85 -14.24
CA ASP A 215 -9.71 -15.17 -14.25
C ASP A 215 -10.84 -16.20 -14.35
N GLY A 216 -12.07 -15.80 -14.13
CA GLY A 216 -13.22 -16.70 -14.25
C GLY A 216 -14.52 -15.91 -14.08
N SER A 217 -15.56 -16.31 -14.83
CA SER A 217 -16.89 -15.68 -14.72
C SER A 217 -17.58 -16.01 -13.39
N THR A 218 -17.14 -17.06 -12.71
CA THR A 218 -17.64 -17.48 -11.40
C THR A 218 -16.48 -17.78 -10.46
N LEU A 219 -16.72 -17.73 -9.15
CA LEU A 219 -15.71 -18.12 -8.15
C LEU A 219 -15.24 -19.57 -8.36
N GLN A 220 -16.13 -20.47 -8.77
CA GLN A 220 -15.78 -21.87 -9.04
C GLN A 220 -14.84 -21.97 -10.25
N SER A 221 -15.14 -21.29 -11.36
CA SER A 221 -14.28 -21.32 -12.55
C SER A 221 -12.90 -20.70 -12.30
N LEU A 222 -12.84 -19.63 -11.51
CA LEU A 222 -11.59 -19.02 -11.06
C LEU A 222 -10.78 -20.00 -10.19
N ARG A 223 -11.43 -20.63 -9.20
CA ARG A 223 -10.83 -21.65 -8.35
C ARG A 223 -10.20 -22.78 -9.17
N ASP A 224 -10.94 -23.31 -10.14
CA ASP A 224 -10.47 -24.41 -10.99
C ASP A 224 -9.22 -24.00 -11.81
N ARG A 225 -9.19 -22.76 -12.31
CA ARG A 225 -8.01 -22.20 -13.01
C ARG A 225 -6.82 -22.05 -12.10
N VAL A 226 -7.00 -21.47 -10.90
CA VAL A 226 -5.93 -21.34 -9.90
C VAL A 226 -5.40 -22.72 -9.50
N LEU A 227 -6.28 -23.70 -9.24
CA LEU A 227 -5.90 -25.05 -8.86
C LEU A 227 -5.22 -25.83 -10.00
N SER A 228 -5.48 -25.48 -11.26
CA SER A 228 -4.77 -26.05 -12.41
C SER A 228 -3.35 -25.51 -12.57
N GLY A 229 -3.09 -24.30 -12.07
CA GLY A 229 -1.81 -23.60 -12.20
C GLY A 229 -1.47 -23.20 -13.64
N ARG A 230 -2.43 -23.27 -14.57
CA ARG A 230 -2.21 -22.96 -15.99
C ARG A 230 -2.58 -21.52 -16.27
N PHE A 231 -1.63 -20.73 -16.76
CA PHE A 231 -1.83 -19.36 -17.18
C PHE A 231 -1.12 -19.09 -18.51
N ARG A 232 -1.61 -18.10 -19.25
CA ARG A 232 -1.08 -17.74 -20.57
C ARG A 232 0.16 -16.87 -20.42
N ILE A 233 1.19 -17.11 -21.24
CA ILE A 233 2.34 -16.24 -21.39
C ILE A 233 2.19 -15.43 -22.67
N PRO A 234 2.10 -14.09 -22.59
CA PRO A 234 2.07 -13.24 -23.79
C PRO A 234 3.43 -13.24 -24.51
N TYR A 235 3.40 -13.10 -25.82
CA TYR A 235 4.60 -13.12 -26.70
C TYR A 235 5.61 -12.00 -26.39
N PHE A 236 5.16 -10.90 -25.79
CA PHE A 236 6.00 -9.75 -25.44
C PHE A 236 6.75 -9.90 -24.11
N MET A 237 6.44 -10.92 -23.32
CA MET A 237 7.10 -11.18 -22.05
C MET A 237 8.47 -11.82 -22.28
N SER A 238 9.51 -11.31 -21.61
CA SER A 238 10.84 -11.92 -21.69
C SER A 238 10.86 -13.30 -21.02
N THR A 239 11.74 -14.16 -21.49
CA THR A 239 11.94 -15.51 -20.91
C THR A 239 12.35 -15.46 -19.44
N ASP A 240 13.10 -14.43 -19.04
CA ASP A 240 13.51 -14.23 -17.64
C ASP A 240 12.32 -13.82 -16.77
N CYS A 241 11.43 -12.95 -17.28
CA CYS A 241 10.19 -12.57 -16.56
C CYS A 241 9.28 -13.79 -16.40
N GLU A 242 9.03 -14.53 -17.49
CA GLU A 242 8.28 -15.78 -17.45
C GLU A 242 8.86 -16.76 -16.43
N SER A 243 10.18 -16.99 -16.46
CA SER A 243 10.86 -17.88 -15.52
C SER A 243 10.59 -17.48 -14.07
N LEU A 244 10.71 -16.19 -13.73
CA LEU A 244 10.46 -15.70 -12.37
C LEU A 244 9.02 -15.91 -11.94
N ILE A 245 8.04 -15.53 -12.78
CA ILE A 245 6.60 -15.71 -12.48
C ILE A 245 6.29 -17.19 -12.24
N ARG A 246 6.80 -18.09 -13.10
CA ARG A 246 6.60 -19.55 -12.94
C ARG A 246 7.21 -20.11 -11.66
N LYS A 247 8.26 -19.50 -11.11
CA LYS A 247 8.88 -19.89 -9.82
C LYS A 247 8.10 -19.40 -8.60
N MET A 248 7.30 -18.36 -8.76
CA MET A 248 6.40 -17.88 -7.71
C MET A 248 5.02 -18.55 -7.77
N LEU A 249 4.45 -18.76 -8.98
CA LEU A 249 3.14 -19.38 -9.18
C LEU A 249 3.25 -20.93 -9.25
N VAL A 250 3.87 -21.51 -8.23
CA VAL A 250 3.98 -22.96 -8.06
C VAL A 250 2.86 -23.46 -7.13
N LEU A 251 2.14 -24.49 -7.53
CA LEU A 251 0.99 -25.04 -6.79
C LEU A 251 1.37 -25.56 -5.39
N GLU A 252 2.57 -26.13 -5.26
CA GLU A 252 3.10 -26.65 -4.00
C GLU A 252 3.86 -25.55 -3.26
N PRO A 253 3.40 -25.08 -2.07
CA PRO A 253 4.00 -23.94 -1.37
C PRO A 253 5.49 -24.12 -1.08
N ALA A 254 5.93 -25.33 -0.70
CA ALA A 254 7.32 -25.63 -0.37
C ALA A 254 8.28 -25.51 -1.57
N LYS A 255 7.77 -25.56 -2.80
CA LYS A 255 8.55 -25.43 -4.04
C LYS A 255 8.55 -24.01 -4.61
N ARG A 256 7.77 -23.09 -4.03
CA ARG A 256 7.79 -21.66 -4.41
C ARG A 256 9.12 -21.04 -4.03
N TYR A 257 9.55 -20.09 -4.83
CA TYR A 257 10.71 -19.28 -4.47
C TYR A 257 10.45 -18.49 -3.18
N THR A 258 11.48 -18.42 -2.35
CA THR A 258 11.52 -17.51 -1.21
C THR A 258 11.91 -16.11 -1.70
N ILE A 259 11.62 -15.06 -0.91
CA ILE A 259 11.99 -13.68 -1.26
C ILE A 259 13.49 -13.54 -1.58
N PRO A 260 14.45 -14.13 -0.81
CA PRO A 260 15.85 -14.10 -1.18
C PRO A 260 16.16 -14.76 -2.54
N GLN A 261 15.44 -15.81 -2.93
CA GLN A 261 15.60 -16.45 -4.25
C GLN A 261 15.05 -15.57 -5.38
N ILE A 262 13.89 -14.91 -5.15
CA ILE A 262 13.30 -13.93 -6.08
C ILE A 262 14.29 -12.80 -6.34
N LYS A 263 14.86 -12.19 -5.29
CA LYS A 263 15.84 -11.09 -5.40
C LYS A 263 17.09 -11.47 -6.19
N ARG A 264 17.53 -12.71 -6.13
CA ARG A 264 18.71 -13.23 -6.87
C ARG A 264 18.39 -13.68 -8.30
N HIS A 265 17.12 -13.71 -8.70
CA HIS A 265 16.76 -14.13 -10.05
C HIS A 265 17.24 -13.12 -11.10
N ARG A 266 17.66 -13.62 -12.30
CA ARG A 266 18.21 -12.79 -13.38
C ARG A 266 17.31 -11.62 -13.77
N TRP A 267 16.01 -11.82 -13.78
CA TRP A 267 15.07 -10.75 -14.10
C TRP A 267 15.18 -9.57 -13.12
N MET A 268 15.57 -9.80 -11.87
CA MET A 268 15.80 -8.75 -10.86
C MET A 268 17.17 -8.07 -10.94
N ALA A 269 18.10 -8.57 -11.74
CA ALA A 269 19.51 -8.13 -11.76
C ALA A 269 19.69 -6.65 -12.16
N GLY A 270 18.78 -5.99 -12.79
CA GLY A 270 18.86 -4.54 -13.09
C GLY A 270 18.34 -3.62 -11.98
N SER A 271 17.90 -4.16 -10.84
CA SER A 271 17.36 -3.40 -9.71
C SER A 271 18.31 -3.34 -8.50
N ALA A 272 19.54 -3.84 -8.66
CA ALA A 272 20.51 -3.92 -7.56
C ALA A 272 20.77 -2.55 -6.90
N ASP A 273 20.87 -1.47 -7.66
CA ASP A 273 21.08 -0.12 -7.14
C ASP A 273 19.85 0.38 -6.35
N THR A 274 18.65 0.03 -6.79
CA THR A 274 17.38 0.36 -6.09
C THR A 274 17.24 -0.44 -4.79
N ILE A 275 17.66 -1.70 -4.80
CA ILE A 275 17.60 -2.59 -3.61
C ILE A 275 18.73 -2.25 -2.62
N CYS A 276 19.92 -1.91 -3.11
CA CYS A 276 21.07 -1.61 -2.26
C CYS A 276 20.93 -0.27 -1.52
N SER A 277 20.28 0.73 -2.13
CA SER A 277 19.95 2.00 -1.45
C SER A 277 18.82 1.85 -0.41
N MET A 278 18.09 0.74 -0.46
CA MET A 278 17.03 0.36 0.47
C MET A 278 17.52 -0.66 1.51
N ILE A 279 18.84 -0.69 1.81
CA ILE A 279 19.34 -1.53 2.90
C ILE A 279 18.48 -1.25 4.12
N ILE A 280 17.78 -2.29 4.52
CA ILE A 280 16.97 -2.38 5.71
C ILE A 280 17.82 -1.85 6.86
N THR A 281 17.63 -0.60 7.21
CA THR A 281 17.89 -0.20 8.58
C THR A 281 16.96 -1.08 9.39
N ARG A 282 17.50 -2.18 9.93
CA ARG A 282 16.80 -2.94 10.98
C ARG A 282 16.19 -1.89 11.89
N PRO A 283 14.93 -2.03 12.32
CA PRO A 283 14.42 -1.16 13.35
C PRO A 283 15.44 -1.22 14.46
N SER A 284 16.21 -0.16 14.60
CA SER A 284 17.12 -0.01 15.72
C SER A 284 16.20 0.00 16.93
N SER A 285 16.25 -1.04 17.72
CA SER A 285 15.61 -1.11 19.03
C SER A 285 16.21 -0.08 20.02
N ALA A 286 17.22 0.67 19.58
CA ALA A 286 17.66 1.88 20.24
C ALA A 286 16.60 2.96 19.97
N ILE A 287 15.99 3.44 21.04
CA ILE A 287 15.14 4.65 21.07
C ILE A 287 15.95 5.74 20.37
N GLN A 288 15.66 5.97 19.08
CA GLN A 288 16.32 7.03 18.31
C GLN A 288 15.92 8.34 19.00
N GLU A 289 16.91 9.10 19.49
CA GLU A 289 16.63 10.38 20.11
C GLU A 289 15.80 11.24 19.15
N PRO A 290 14.72 11.89 19.64
CA PRO A 290 13.89 12.72 18.81
C PRO A 290 14.70 13.83 18.14
N ASN A 291 14.39 14.13 16.88
CA ASN A 291 15.07 15.18 16.12
C ASN A 291 14.85 16.55 16.75
N GLU A 292 15.92 17.17 17.28
CA GLU A 292 15.87 18.44 17.99
C GLU A 292 15.39 19.61 17.13
N GLN A 293 15.63 19.59 15.81
CA GLN A 293 15.13 20.62 14.89
C GLN A 293 13.60 20.60 14.84
N ILE A 294 13.01 19.39 14.79
CA ILE A 294 11.56 19.22 14.79
C ILE A 294 10.99 19.65 16.14
N LEU A 295 11.61 19.28 17.25
CA LEU A 295 11.14 19.67 18.59
C LEU A 295 11.19 21.19 18.78
N ARG A 296 12.23 21.87 18.31
CA ARG A 296 12.29 23.36 18.33
C ARG A 296 11.20 23.98 17.48
N LEU A 297 10.93 23.42 16.29
CA LEU A 297 9.84 23.89 15.44
C LEU A 297 8.48 23.68 16.12
N MET A 298 8.26 22.55 16.76
CA MET A 298 7.03 22.29 17.54
C MET A 298 6.86 23.30 18.68
N HIS A 299 7.95 23.64 19.38
CA HIS A 299 7.92 24.65 20.43
C HIS A 299 7.54 26.03 19.89
N SER A 300 8.10 26.44 18.76
CA SER A 300 7.75 27.72 18.12
C SER A 300 6.28 27.78 17.65
N LEU A 301 5.65 26.62 17.44
CA LEU A 301 4.23 26.46 17.12
C LEU A 301 3.34 26.39 18.38
N GLY A 302 3.91 26.53 19.59
CA GLY A 302 3.19 26.46 20.86
C GLY A 302 2.86 25.04 21.32
N ILE A 303 3.56 24.01 20.81
CA ILE A 303 3.31 22.61 21.16
C ILE A 303 4.24 22.19 22.29
N ASP A 304 3.69 21.51 23.29
CA ASP A 304 4.43 21.03 24.46
C ASP A 304 5.44 19.95 24.10
N ILE A 305 6.74 20.27 24.22
CA ILE A 305 7.86 19.37 23.94
C ILE A 305 7.89 18.20 24.92
N THR A 306 7.58 18.45 26.20
CA THR A 306 7.65 17.41 27.23
C THR A 306 6.65 16.32 26.95
N ARG A 307 5.40 16.69 26.64
CA ARG A 307 4.36 15.76 26.20
C ARG A 307 4.74 15.05 24.91
N THR A 308 5.33 15.78 23.95
CA THR A 308 5.78 15.17 22.68
C THR A 308 6.83 14.10 22.92
N ARG A 309 7.87 14.36 23.75
CA ARG A 309 8.88 13.37 24.09
C ARG A 309 8.28 12.14 24.80
N GLU A 310 7.33 12.38 25.70
CA GLU A 310 6.61 11.29 26.39
C GLU A 310 5.79 10.45 25.42
N SER A 311 5.03 11.08 24.49
CA SER A 311 4.23 10.41 23.46
C SER A 311 5.11 9.56 22.54
N LEU A 312 6.25 10.08 22.10
CA LEU A 312 7.21 9.33 21.27
C LEU A 312 7.80 8.15 22.02
N ARG A 313 8.20 8.33 23.29
CA ARG A 313 8.75 7.27 24.14
C ARG A 313 7.75 6.13 24.37
N LYS A 314 6.46 6.47 24.56
CA LYS A 314 5.37 5.50 24.78
C LYS A 314 4.82 4.92 23.48
N SER A 315 5.22 5.43 22.31
CA SER A 315 4.62 5.10 21.01
C SER A 315 3.09 5.22 21.05
N SER A 316 2.56 6.33 21.62
CA SER A 316 1.14 6.46 21.92
C SER A 316 0.25 6.72 20.70
N TYR A 317 0.83 7.08 19.55
CA TYR A 317 0.10 7.44 18.32
C TYR A 317 -1.01 8.49 18.55
N ASP A 318 -0.76 9.43 19.46
CA ASP A 318 -1.61 10.57 19.74
C ASP A 318 -1.28 11.78 18.84
N HIS A 319 -1.93 12.93 19.08
CA HIS A 319 -1.74 14.11 18.26
C HIS A 319 -0.34 14.73 18.38
N HIS A 320 0.35 14.62 19.54
CA HIS A 320 1.72 15.11 19.71
C HIS A 320 2.69 14.30 18.84
N ALA A 321 2.59 12.98 18.89
CA ALA A 321 3.38 12.08 18.02
C ALA A 321 3.06 12.32 16.53
N ALA A 322 1.79 12.50 16.18
CA ALA A 322 1.38 12.76 14.79
C ALA A 322 2.00 14.06 14.25
N ILE A 323 1.95 15.18 15.01
CA ILE A 323 2.56 16.44 14.59
C ILE A 323 4.07 16.26 14.36
N TYR A 324 4.75 15.57 15.28
CA TYR A 324 6.18 15.30 15.15
C TYR A 324 6.48 14.52 13.86
N PHE A 325 5.77 13.43 13.59
CA PHE A 325 6.00 12.62 12.39
C PHE A 325 5.65 13.37 11.10
N LEU A 326 4.56 14.14 11.07
CA LEU A 326 4.18 14.93 9.90
C LEU A 326 5.21 16.02 9.58
N LEU A 327 5.78 16.68 10.59
CA LEU A 327 6.86 17.65 10.40
C LEU A 327 8.16 16.97 9.97
N LEU A 328 8.48 15.81 10.51
CA LEU A 328 9.66 15.01 10.14
C LEU A 328 9.60 14.57 8.68
N GLU A 329 8.45 14.06 8.21
CA GLU A 329 8.26 13.68 6.81
C GLU A 329 8.40 14.88 5.88
N ARG A 330 7.84 16.03 6.25
CA ARG A 330 7.99 17.27 5.48
C ARG A 330 9.46 17.70 5.37
N LEU A 331 10.22 17.58 6.45
CA LEU A 331 11.66 17.87 6.44
C LEU A 331 12.42 16.93 5.51
N LYS A 332 12.10 15.63 5.52
CA LYS A 332 12.69 14.61 4.61
C LYS A 332 12.39 14.95 3.16
N GLN A 333 11.15 15.27 2.82
CA GLN A 333 10.72 15.64 1.46
C GLN A 333 11.47 16.87 0.94
N HIS A 334 11.64 17.91 1.76
CA HIS A 334 12.42 19.09 1.38
C HIS A 334 13.90 18.79 1.13
N ARG A 335 14.52 17.89 1.89
CA ARG A 335 15.91 17.47 1.65
C ARG A 335 16.06 16.71 0.33
N VAL A 336 15.15 15.80 0.01
CA VAL A 336 15.16 15.04 -1.25
C VAL A 336 14.94 15.97 -2.45
N SER A 337 14.04 16.95 -2.37
CA SER A 337 13.80 17.93 -3.43
C SER A 337 15.02 18.82 -3.69
N SER A 338 15.80 19.14 -2.64
CA SER A 338 17.03 19.95 -2.76
C SER A 338 18.18 19.17 -3.41
N THR A 339 18.22 17.84 -3.28
CA THR A 339 19.22 16.98 -3.93
C THR A 339 18.81 16.53 -5.32
N ALA A 340 17.51 16.48 -5.65
CA ALA A 340 17.00 16.04 -6.95
C ALA A 340 17.13 17.09 -8.06
N ASN A 341 17.45 18.35 -7.76
CA ASN A 341 17.75 19.36 -8.78
C ASN A 341 19.02 19.08 -9.61
N ASN A 342 19.73 17.98 -9.35
CA ASN A 342 20.93 17.55 -10.08
C ASN A 342 20.75 16.28 -10.93
N THR A 343 19.57 15.66 -11.00
CA THR A 343 19.32 14.51 -11.89
C THR A 343 18.04 14.73 -12.68
N CYS A 344 18.23 15.24 -13.91
CA CYS A 344 17.18 15.37 -14.90
C CYS A 344 16.63 13.99 -15.30
N TRP A 345 15.35 13.74 -15.00
CA TRP A 345 14.58 12.68 -15.64
C TRP A 345 14.18 13.14 -17.04
N PRO A 346 14.28 12.28 -18.10
CA PRO A 346 13.79 12.65 -19.41
C PRO A 346 12.28 12.88 -19.37
N SER A 347 11.87 14.06 -19.80
CA SER A 347 10.46 14.41 -20.04
C SER A 347 9.86 13.45 -21.06
N VAL A 348 8.72 12.83 -20.70
CA VAL A 348 7.90 12.02 -21.61
C VAL A 348 7.45 12.89 -22.77
N PRO A 349 7.63 12.48 -24.04
CA PRO A 349 7.14 13.24 -25.18
C PRO A 349 5.61 13.34 -25.13
N ARG A 350 5.07 14.55 -25.20
CA ARG A 350 3.65 14.79 -25.44
C ARG A 350 3.31 14.25 -26.83
N THR A 351 2.59 13.15 -26.92
CA THR A 351 1.92 12.71 -28.14
C THR A 351 0.71 13.62 -28.38
N LYS A 352 0.63 14.12 -29.62
CA LYS A 352 -0.41 15.01 -30.15
C LYS A 352 -1.79 14.37 -29.93
N GLU A 353 -2.74 15.20 -29.51
CA GLU A 353 -4.17 14.94 -29.57
C GLU A 353 -4.59 14.57 -30.99
N ASP A 354 -5.00 13.32 -31.20
CA ASP A 354 -5.78 12.95 -32.36
C ASP A 354 -7.26 13.13 -32.03
N LYS A 355 -7.84 14.12 -32.74
CA LYS A 355 -9.25 14.43 -32.76
C LYS A 355 -10.03 13.23 -33.27
N PHE A 356 -10.77 12.56 -32.45
CA PHE A 356 -11.84 11.67 -32.89
C PHE A 356 -13.10 12.51 -33.15
N LYS A 357 -13.40 12.73 -34.43
CA LYS A 357 -14.68 13.25 -34.89
C LYS A 357 -15.77 12.20 -34.66
N SER A 358 -16.82 12.64 -34.03
CA SER A 358 -18.12 11.97 -34.07
C SER A 358 -18.63 11.80 -35.50
N SER A 359 -19.04 10.62 -35.86
CA SER A 359 -19.98 10.39 -36.95
C SER A 359 -21.11 9.49 -36.43
N ASP A 360 -22.22 10.16 -36.16
CA ASP A 360 -23.57 9.55 -36.13
C ASP A 360 -23.92 9.01 -37.52
N SER A 361 -24.69 7.99 -37.48
CA SER A 361 -25.76 7.59 -38.40
C SER A 361 -25.66 6.24 -39.10
N LEU A 362 -26.71 5.53 -38.89
CA LEU A 362 -27.56 4.65 -39.72
C LEU A 362 -27.58 3.21 -39.18
N VAL A 363 -28.61 2.85 -38.45
CA VAL A 363 -30.00 2.37 -38.72
C VAL A 363 -30.11 1.41 -39.92
N GLU A 364 -30.74 0.23 -39.62
CA GLU A 364 -31.44 -0.72 -40.47
C GLU A 364 -30.62 -1.72 -41.34
N ARG A 365 -30.56 -2.98 -40.90
CA ARG A 365 -31.38 -4.15 -41.30
C ARG A 365 -30.99 -5.41 -40.58
#